data_58e639103295c9421d86a04b15418227
#
_entry.id   58e639103295c9421d86a04b15418227
#
_cell.length_a   1.000
_cell.length_b   1.000
_cell.length_c   1.000
_cell.angle_alpha   90.00
_cell.angle_beta   90.00
_cell.angle_gamma   90.00
#
_symmetry.space_group_name_H-M   'P 1'
#
loop_
_entity.id
_entity.type
_entity.pdbx_description
1 polymer ?
#
loop_
_entity_poly.entity_id
_entity_poly.type
_entity_poly.pdbx_seq_one_letter_code
_entity_poly.pdbx_strand_id
1 'polypeptide(L)'
;MLLEFKTKNYKSFVEEASFSMVAAPKQKGLDYSLMKTKIKGKEIKGLSSSVIYGPNAAGKTNIIGAMDVLRAIVLRGNIRNSEEKSSPNPAAAALELIPNNNEMESKPVCFEIEFYEEDGEDHKFKIHYELEVDLGTFLEEEHQRKILAEVLEVNGERVFERTQDLKIENLKVIKDYLSDITEQNADSVNEIAKNSLNQEELFLTNGFKLIFSPKFTKLIVDWFTNKFMVIYRADSMQLIKRFADPKKKAIYVEKTTDEAAKLFGINSNAVGYVVSDDEPDAKLYSVFKNMKNKKTTAVAADIFESYGTIRFINMFPLVIKAIQTGGILVVDEFDASIHPMALMSIINVFHNDDVNIHHAQLIFNTHNPIFLNSNLFRRDEIKFVERDDDTHDSVLYALSDFGTTGDKGVRKHEDYMSKYFISQYGAIKDIDFTPIFEEILCDEKEG
;
A
#
# COMPACT_ATOMS: atom_id res chain seq x y z
N MET A 1 -9.61 4.57 7.04
CA MET A 1 -9.98 3.30 6.38
C MET A 1 -9.95 3.52 4.87
N LEU A 2 -9.19 2.71 4.11
CA LEU A 2 -9.18 2.71 2.65
C LEU A 2 -10.49 2.08 2.14
N LEU A 3 -11.13 2.69 1.17
CA LEU A 3 -12.33 2.18 0.52
C LEU A 3 -12.03 1.67 -0.89
N GLU A 4 -11.31 2.46 -1.68
CA GLU A 4 -10.96 2.11 -3.04
C GLU A 4 -9.65 2.81 -3.46
N PHE A 5 -8.88 2.15 -4.31
CA PHE A 5 -7.74 2.73 -5.01
C PHE A 5 -7.82 2.32 -6.48
N LYS A 6 -7.62 3.28 -7.39
CA LYS A 6 -7.58 3.00 -8.82
C LYS A 6 -6.34 3.59 -9.46
N THR A 7 -5.91 2.95 -10.53
CA THR A 7 -4.84 3.47 -11.40
C THR A 7 -5.13 3.10 -12.85
N LYS A 8 -4.69 3.93 -13.76
CA LYS A 8 -4.79 3.72 -15.21
C LYS A 8 -3.53 4.18 -15.89
N ASN A 9 -3.15 3.53 -16.98
CA ASN A 9 -1.94 3.81 -17.76
C ASN A 9 -0.66 3.84 -16.91
N TYR A 10 -0.58 2.97 -15.89
CA TYR A 10 0.58 2.87 -15.00
C TYR A 10 1.27 1.52 -15.14
N LYS A 11 2.52 1.50 -15.57
CA LYS A 11 3.35 0.29 -15.80
C LYS A 11 2.59 -0.74 -16.65
N SER A 12 2.22 -1.90 -16.09
CA SER A 12 1.52 -2.95 -16.84
C SER A 12 -0.01 -2.75 -16.91
N PHE A 13 -0.58 -1.76 -16.24
CA PHE A 13 -2.02 -1.49 -16.28
C PHE A 13 -2.32 -0.42 -17.33
N VAL A 14 -2.83 -0.82 -18.51
CA VAL A 14 -3.31 0.08 -19.56
C VAL A 14 -4.67 0.65 -19.17
N GLU A 15 -5.62 -0.23 -18.94
CA GLU A 15 -6.96 0.14 -18.51
C GLU A 15 -7.02 0.34 -16.99
N GLU A 16 -8.15 0.85 -16.51
CA GLU A 16 -8.36 1.09 -15.09
C GLU A 16 -8.30 -0.20 -14.28
N ALA A 17 -7.38 -0.23 -13.33
CA ALA A 17 -7.31 -1.26 -12.31
C ALA A 17 -7.92 -0.72 -11.00
N SER A 18 -9.05 -1.27 -10.59
CA SER A 18 -9.76 -0.90 -9.36
C SER A 18 -9.49 -1.91 -8.25
N PHE A 19 -8.90 -1.43 -7.15
CA PHE A 19 -8.65 -2.18 -5.93
C PHE A 19 -9.62 -1.74 -4.83
N SER A 20 -10.72 -2.47 -4.68
CA SER A 20 -11.75 -2.15 -3.69
C SER A 20 -11.51 -2.87 -2.36
N MET A 21 -11.59 -2.10 -1.27
CA MET A 21 -11.66 -2.58 0.12
C MET A 21 -13.08 -2.47 0.70
N VAL A 22 -14.08 -2.22 -0.13
CA VAL A 22 -15.49 -2.25 0.24
C VAL A 22 -16.03 -3.66 0.07
N ALA A 23 -16.75 -4.15 1.08
CA ALA A 23 -17.34 -5.48 1.03
C ALA A 23 -18.33 -5.62 -0.11
N ALA A 24 -18.15 -6.66 -0.94
CA ALA A 24 -19.04 -6.94 -2.05
C ALA A 24 -20.48 -7.25 -1.57
N PRO A 25 -21.50 -6.73 -2.24
CA PRO A 25 -22.88 -6.97 -1.86
C PRO A 25 -23.21 -8.47 -1.90
N LYS A 26 -24.04 -8.92 -0.97
CA LYS A 26 -24.54 -10.31 -0.88
C LYS A 26 -23.49 -11.38 -0.54
N GLN A 27 -22.25 -11.01 -0.21
CA GLN A 27 -21.30 -11.96 0.36
C GLN A 27 -21.71 -12.29 1.79
N LYS A 28 -21.68 -13.58 2.18
CA LYS A 28 -22.04 -14.05 3.52
C LYS A 28 -20.85 -14.78 4.15
N GLY A 29 -20.70 -14.62 5.45
CA GLY A 29 -19.69 -15.29 6.25
C GLY A 29 -18.42 -14.49 6.48
N LEU A 30 -17.64 -14.92 7.45
CA LEU A 30 -16.48 -14.21 7.98
C LEU A 30 -16.83 -12.75 8.33
N ASP A 31 -17.95 -12.53 9.02
CA ASP A 31 -18.45 -11.19 9.35
C ASP A 31 -17.48 -10.43 10.29
N TYR A 32 -16.58 -11.14 10.95
CA TYR A 32 -15.47 -10.61 11.73
C TYR A 32 -14.36 -9.94 10.90
N SER A 33 -14.32 -10.19 9.59
CA SER A 33 -13.43 -9.45 8.69
C SER A 33 -14.03 -8.15 8.14
N LEU A 34 -15.20 -7.74 8.64
CA LEU A 34 -15.94 -6.58 8.16
C LEU A 34 -15.98 -5.46 9.20
N MET A 35 -15.39 -4.35 8.83
CA MET A 35 -15.48 -3.11 9.59
C MET A 35 -16.69 -2.30 9.14
N LYS A 36 -17.49 -1.79 10.09
CA LYS A 36 -18.73 -1.05 9.80
C LYS A 36 -18.60 0.39 10.27
N THR A 37 -18.84 1.32 9.37
CA THR A 37 -18.95 2.75 9.70
C THR A 37 -20.19 3.37 9.07
N LYS A 38 -20.63 4.51 9.57
CA LYS A 38 -21.77 5.25 9.02
C LYS A 38 -21.35 6.65 8.61
N ILE A 39 -21.64 7.03 7.37
CA ILE A 39 -21.41 8.37 6.84
C ILE A 39 -22.73 8.91 6.30
N LYS A 40 -23.16 10.08 6.75
CA LYS A 40 -24.45 10.69 6.36
C LYS A 40 -25.62 9.67 6.41
N GLY A 41 -25.62 8.79 7.44
CA GLY A 41 -26.68 7.78 7.64
C GLY A 41 -26.57 6.51 6.77
N LYS A 42 -25.63 6.42 5.83
CA LYS A 42 -25.35 5.22 5.04
C LYS A 42 -24.29 4.37 5.71
N GLU A 43 -24.57 3.08 5.90
CA GLU A 43 -23.59 2.11 6.39
C GLU A 43 -22.63 1.74 5.26
N ILE A 44 -21.33 1.82 5.54
CA ILE A 44 -20.24 1.34 4.69
C ILE A 44 -19.58 0.17 5.40
N LYS A 45 -19.33 -0.91 4.67
CA LYS A 45 -18.64 -2.10 5.17
C LYS A 45 -17.29 -2.19 4.48
N GLY A 46 -16.23 -1.94 5.22
CA GLY A 46 -14.86 -2.12 4.75
C GLY A 46 -14.35 -3.51 5.07
N LEU A 47 -13.42 -4.01 4.25
CA LEU A 47 -12.67 -5.24 4.48
C LEU A 47 -11.50 -4.95 5.40
N SER A 48 -11.24 -5.81 6.38
CA SER A 48 -10.08 -5.67 7.27
C SER A 48 -8.79 -6.20 6.65
N SER A 49 -8.88 -7.03 5.62
CA SER A 49 -7.71 -7.50 4.89
C SER A 49 -8.00 -7.70 3.40
N SER A 50 -6.94 -7.77 2.60
CA SER A 50 -7.00 -8.21 1.20
C SER A 50 -5.67 -8.82 0.78
N VAL A 51 -5.75 -9.94 0.05
CA VAL A 51 -4.59 -10.65 -0.49
C VAL A 51 -4.62 -10.66 -2.01
N ILE A 52 -3.47 -10.42 -2.64
CA ILE A 52 -3.32 -10.35 -4.09
C ILE A 52 -2.51 -11.53 -4.59
N TYR A 53 -3.08 -12.29 -5.52
CA TYR A 53 -2.47 -13.42 -6.21
C TYR A 53 -2.20 -13.12 -7.68
N GLY A 54 -1.34 -13.92 -8.27
CA GLY A 54 -1.02 -13.91 -9.70
C GLY A 54 0.36 -14.47 -9.96
N PRO A 55 0.70 -14.85 -11.21
CA PRO A 55 2.01 -15.32 -11.57
C PRO A 55 3.09 -14.24 -11.42
N ASN A 56 4.35 -14.64 -11.55
CA ASN A 56 5.47 -13.69 -11.62
C ASN A 56 5.26 -12.74 -12.80
N ALA A 57 5.63 -11.49 -12.62
CA ALA A 57 5.48 -10.40 -13.59
C ALA A 57 4.02 -10.06 -13.99
N ALA A 58 2.99 -10.60 -13.32
CA ALA A 58 1.60 -10.27 -13.63
C ALA A 58 1.19 -8.84 -13.26
N GLY A 59 1.95 -8.12 -12.44
CA GLY A 59 1.64 -6.75 -12.03
C GLY A 59 1.20 -6.59 -10.57
N LYS A 60 1.25 -7.63 -9.74
CA LYS A 60 0.93 -7.54 -8.29
C LYS A 60 1.69 -6.42 -7.59
N THR A 61 3.00 -6.38 -7.80
CA THR A 61 3.88 -5.34 -7.27
C THR A 61 3.57 -3.96 -7.87
N ASN A 62 3.05 -3.88 -9.10
CA ASN A 62 2.72 -2.61 -9.76
C ASN A 62 1.54 -1.91 -9.10
N ILE A 63 0.49 -2.64 -8.66
CA ILE A 63 -0.65 -2.00 -7.96
C ILE A 63 -0.21 -1.44 -6.60
N ILE A 64 0.65 -2.16 -5.87
CA ILE A 64 1.24 -1.67 -4.60
C ILE A 64 2.16 -0.48 -4.88
N GLY A 65 2.96 -0.54 -5.95
CA GLY A 65 3.82 0.56 -6.39
C GLY A 65 3.03 1.82 -6.77
N ALA A 66 1.88 1.68 -7.41
CA ALA A 66 0.98 2.80 -7.70
C ALA A 66 0.47 3.49 -6.42
N MET A 67 0.13 2.70 -5.39
CA MET A 67 -0.24 3.22 -4.06
C MET A 67 0.92 3.98 -3.40
N ASP A 68 2.15 3.46 -3.48
CA ASP A 68 3.34 4.13 -2.91
C ASP A 68 3.67 5.43 -3.65
N VAL A 69 3.57 5.42 -4.98
CA VAL A 69 3.81 6.61 -5.81
C VAL A 69 2.81 7.72 -5.50
N LEU A 70 1.49 7.42 -5.48
CA LEU A 70 0.50 8.42 -5.10
C LEU A 70 0.77 8.98 -3.70
N ARG A 71 1.06 8.09 -2.74
CA ARG A 71 1.46 8.49 -1.39
C ARG A 71 2.66 9.43 -1.39
N ALA A 72 3.71 9.09 -2.14
CA ALA A 72 4.92 9.91 -2.24
C ALA A 72 4.64 11.27 -2.87
N ILE A 73 3.82 11.35 -3.92
CA ILE A 73 3.40 12.61 -4.57
C ILE A 73 2.67 13.51 -3.58
N VAL A 74 1.68 12.99 -2.85
CA VAL A 74 0.92 13.78 -1.87
C VAL A 74 1.82 14.29 -0.74
N LEU A 75 2.74 13.47 -0.23
CA LEU A 75 3.65 13.87 0.83
C LEU A 75 4.69 14.91 0.39
N ARG A 76 5.10 14.88 -0.87
CA ARG A 76 6.00 15.90 -1.47
C ARG A 76 5.29 17.18 -1.84
N GLY A 77 4.03 17.05 -2.23
CA GLY A 77 3.26 18.12 -2.84
C GLY A 77 3.64 18.42 -4.29
N ASN A 78 4.36 17.52 -4.98
CA ASN A 78 4.76 17.70 -6.38
C ASN A 78 5.10 16.38 -7.07
N ILE A 79 5.17 16.41 -8.41
CA ILE A 79 5.49 15.27 -9.28
C ILE A 79 6.93 15.31 -9.82
N ARG A 80 7.78 16.21 -9.34
CA ARG A 80 9.17 16.34 -9.78
C ARG A 80 9.95 15.07 -9.47
N ASN A 81 10.83 14.66 -10.37
CA ASN A 81 11.74 13.57 -10.09
C ASN A 81 12.92 14.05 -9.24
N SER A 82 13.41 13.18 -8.34
CA SER A 82 14.64 13.46 -7.62
C SER A 82 15.77 12.65 -8.26
N GLU A 83 17.00 13.17 -8.18
CA GLU A 83 18.19 12.45 -8.64
C GLU A 83 18.57 11.27 -7.71
N GLU A 84 18.08 11.27 -6.48
CA GLU A 84 18.31 10.19 -5.52
C GLU A 84 17.46 8.96 -5.87
N LYS A 85 18.08 7.93 -6.43
CA LYS A 85 17.40 6.67 -6.84
C LYS A 85 16.85 5.87 -5.66
N SER A 86 17.43 6.01 -4.47
CA SER A 86 16.92 5.36 -3.26
C SER A 86 17.11 6.27 -2.05
N SER A 87 16.04 6.62 -1.38
CA SER A 87 16.07 7.35 -0.13
C SER A 87 15.12 6.70 0.88
N PRO A 88 15.53 6.56 2.16
CA PRO A 88 14.63 6.12 3.21
C PRO A 88 13.49 7.13 3.47
N ASN A 89 13.65 8.37 3.03
CA ASN A 89 12.59 9.37 3.06
C ASN A 89 11.78 9.30 1.76
N PRO A 90 10.48 8.93 1.82
CA PRO A 90 9.61 8.89 0.62
C PRO A 90 9.58 10.22 -0.14
N ALA A 91 9.78 11.33 0.56
CA ALA A 91 9.81 12.65 -0.07
C ALA A 91 11.11 12.91 -0.88
N ALA A 92 12.15 12.13 -0.73
CA ALA A 92 13.42 12.29 -1.44
C ALA A 92 13.72 11.15 -2.42
N ALA A 93 13.01 10.02 -2.35
CA ALA A 93 13.22 8.91 -3.27
C ALA A 93 12.78 9.25 -4.70
N ALA A 94 13.38 8.66 -5.73
CA ALA A 94 12.90 8.81 -7.10
C ALA A 94 11.46 8.31 -7.24
N LEU A 95 10.61 9.09 -7.92
CA LEU A 95 9.25 8.66 -8.22
C LEU A 95 9.26 7.65 -9.38
N GLU A 96 8.78 6.44 -9.13
CA GLU A 96 8.56 5.44 -10.18
C GLU A 96 7.29 5.75 -11.01
N LEU A 97 7.17 7.00 -11.46
CA LEU A 97 6.12 7.44 -12.39
C LEU A 97 6.49 6.96 -13.79
N ILE A 98 5.92 5.85 -14.21
CA ILE A 98 6.21 5.18 -15.47
C ILE A 98 4.89 4.89 -16.17
N PRO A 99 4.59 5.50 -17.34
CA PRO A 99 3.42 5.18 -18.12
C PRO A 99 3.52 3.76 -18.70
N ASN A 100 2.42 3.23 -19.20
CA ASN A 100 2.44 1.94 -19.89
C ASN A 100 3.26 2.04 -21.18
N ASN A 101 3.95 0.96 -21.55
CA ASN A 101 4.85 0.90 -22.70
C ASN A 101 4.17 0.50 -24.02
N ASN A 102 2.90 0.10 -23.99
CA ASN A 102 2.16 -0.31 -25.19
C ASN A 102 1.49 0.86 -25.93
N GLU A 103 1.41 2.03 -25.28
CA GLU A 103 0.77 3.20 -25.85
C GLU A 103 1.74 4.02 -26.70
N MET A 104 1.43 4.18 -27.99
CA MET A 104 2.22 5.00 -28.93
C MET A 104 1.99 6.50 -28.76
N GLU A 105 0.81 6.87 -28.21
CA GLU A 105 0.46 8.25 -27.92
C GLU A 105 0.56 8.49 -26.42
N SER A 106 0.96 9.70 -26.02
CA SER A 106 0.95 10.09 -24.62
C SER A 106 -0.48 10.08 -24.08
N LYS A 107 -0.73 9.23 -23.08
CA LYS A 107 -1.97 9.21 -22.31
C LYS A 107 -1.67 9.54 -20.85
N PRO A 108 -2.59 10.18 -20.12
CA PRO A 108 -2.35 10.47 -18.72
C PRO A 108 -2.24 9.20 -17.89
N VAL A 109 -1.33 9.22 -16.92
CA VAL A 109 -1.34 8.28 -15.81
C VAL A 109 -2.31 8.80 -14.76
N CYS A 110 -3.28 7.97 -14.39
CA CYS A 110 -4.33 8.34 -13.46
C CYS A 110 -4.19 7.59 -12.14
N PHE A 111 -4.42 8.29 -11.05
CA PHE A 111 -4.54 7.75 -9.70
C PHE A 111 -5.82 8.28 -9.07
N GLU A 112 -6.58 7.40 -8.43
CA GLU A 112 -7.78 7.73 -7.68
C GLU A 112 -7.74 7.00 -6.35
N ILE A 113 -8.04 7.68 -5.25
CA ILE A 113 -8.11 7.08 -3.93
C ILE A 113 -9.34 7.56 -3.19
N GLU A 114 -10.08 6.62 -2.62
CA GLU A 114 -11.21 6.90 -1.75
C GLU A 114 -10.97 6.32 -0.37
N PHE A 115 -11.06 7.14 0.65
CA PHE A 115 -10.84 6.71 2.02
C PHE A 115 -11.75 7.44 3.00
N TYR A 116 -11.93 6.81 4.14
CA TYR A 116 -12.64 7.36 5.28
C TYR A 116 -11.65 7.84 6.33
N GLU A 117 -11.89 9.03 6.86
CA GLU A 117 -11.13 9.57 7.96
C GLU A 117 -12.09 10.24 8.96
N GLU A 118 -11.64 10.27 10.21
CA GLU A 118 -12.36 10.84 11.33
C GLU A 118 -11.40 11.75 12.10
N ASP A 119 -11.85 12.95 12.41
CA ASP A 119 -11.06 13.81 13.28
C ASP A 119 -11.31 13.49 14.76
N GLY A 120 -10.54 14.10 15.65
CA GLY A 120 -10.68 13.90 17.08
C GLY A 120 -11.97 14.48 17.69
N GLU A 121 -12.82 15.11 16.87
CA GLU A 121 -14.08 15.76 17.26
C GLU A 121 -15.32 15.01 16.71
N ASP A 122 -15.18 13.74 16.33
CA ASP A 122 -16.22 12.87 15.75
C ASP A 122 -16.77 13.31 14.38
N HIS A 123 -16.10 14.25 13.68
CA HIS A 123 -16.44 14.55 12.30
C HIS A 123 -15.93 13.47 11.37
N LYS A 124 -16.78 12.99 10.48
CA LYS A 124 -16.55 11.85 9.60
C LYS A 124 -16.54 12.29 8.16
N PHE A 125 -15.42 11.99 7.47
CA PHE A 125 -15.20 12.37 6.09
C PHE A 125 -14.96 11.15 5.22
N LYS A 126 -15.71 11.05 4.14
CA LYS A 126 -15.39 10.22 3.00
C LYS A 126 -14.67 11.13 2.01
N ILE A 127 -13.39 10.91 1.84
CA ILE A 127 -12.52 11.73 0.99
C ILE A 127 -12.23 10.95 -0.29
N HIS A 128 -12.44 11.60 -1.42
CA HIS A 128 -12.11 11.10 -2.73
C HIS A 128 -11.12 12.08 -3.38
N TYR A 129 -10.00 11.58 -3.85
CA TYR A 129 -8.94 12.36 -4.46
C TYR A 129 -8.48 11.71 -5.75
N GLU A 130 -8.51 12.50 -6.83
CA GLU A 130 -8.06 12.10 -8.17
C GLU A 130 -6.87 12.94 -8.62
N LEU A 131 -5.95 12.31 -9.32
CA LEU A 131 -4.79 12.95 -9.90
C LEU A 131 -4.50 12.36 -11.29
N GLU A 132 -4.45 13.21 -12.32
CA GLU A 132 -4.02 12.86 -13.67
C GLU A 132 -2.73 13.59 -14.02
N VAL A 133 -1.74 12.82 -14.50
CA VAL A 133 -0.40 13.32 -14.80
C VAL A 133 -0.01 12.98 -16.23
N ASP A 134 0.42 13.97 -16.99
CA ASP A 134 1.10 13.77 -18.26
C ASP A 134 2.59 13.50 -18.02
N LEU A 135 3.04 12.35 -18.48
CA LEU A 135 4.43 11.88 -18.35
C LEU A 135 5.12 11.74 -19.72
N GLY A 136 4.43 12.10 -20.81
CA GLY A 136 4.87 11.76 -22.15
C GLY A 136 4.67 10.27 -22.48
N THR A 137 5.39 9.79 -23.47
CA THR A 137 5.42 8.38 -23.84
C THR A 137 6.42 7.59 -22.98
N PHE A 138 6.38 6.27 -23.07
CA PHE A 138 7.31 5.40 -22.33
C PHE A 138 8.78 5.73 -22.66
N LEU A 139 9.59 5.96 -21.62
CA LEU A 139 11.02 6.33 -21.72
C LEU A 139 11.34 7.66 -22.45
N GLU A 140 10.40 8.55 -22.56
CA GLU A 140 10.64 9.90 -23.09
C GLU A 140 11.33 10.78 -22.04
N GLU A 141 12.66 10.88 -22.09
CA GLU A 141 13.48 11.51 -21.05
C GLU A 141 13.31 13.03 -20.96
N GLU A 142 13.05 13.70 -22.09
CA GLU A 142 12.96 15.17 -22.17
C GLU A 142 11.54 15.71 -21.91
N HIS A 143 10.55 14.83 -21.72
CA HIS A 143 9.17 15.26 -21.49
C HIS A 143 9.00 15.93 -20.12
N GLN A 144 8.47 17.15 -20.14
CA GLN A 144 8.16 17.87 -18.91
C GLN A 144 6.87 17.32 -18.29
N ARG A 145 6.98 16.75 -17.08
CA ARG A 145 5.83 16.27 -16.33
C ARG A 145 4.83 17.36 -15.99
N LYS A 146 3.55 17.10 -16.15
CA LYS A 146 2.48 18.06 -15.87
C LYS A 146 1.30 17.39 -15.19
N ILE A 147 0.71 18.09 -14.23
CA ILE A 147 -0.58 17.73 -13.67
C ILE A 147 -1.66 18.21 -14.63
N LEU A 148 -2.44 17.28 -15.18
CA LEU A 148 -3.54 17.57 -16.09
C LEU A 148 -4.85 17.79 -15.34
N ALA A 149 -5.11 16.99 -14.31
CA ALA A 149 -6.26 17.14 -13.45
C ALA A 149 -5.93 16.81 -12.00
N GLU A 150 -6.56 17.51 -11.08
CA GLU A 150 -6.53 17.26 -9.65
C GLU A 150 -7.90 17.58 -9.07
N VAL A 151 -8.54 16.59 -8.43
CA VAL A 151 -9.91 16.70 -7.91
C VAL A 151 -9.94 16.30 -6.44
N LEU A 152 -10.66 17.06 -5.64
CA LEU A 152 -10.99 16.71 -4.27
C LEU A 152 -12.50 16.72 -4.06
N GLU A 153 -13.05 15.58 -3.63
CA GLU A 153 -14.43 15.48 -3.18
C GLU A 153 -14.47 15.05 -1.71
N VAL A 154 -15.41 15.60 -0.99
CA VAL A 154 -15.65 15.28 0.43
C VAL A 154 -17.12 14.95 0.63
N ASN A 155 -17.39 13.74 1.14
CA ASN A 155 -18.73 13.23 1.35
C ASN A 155 -19.63 13.25 0.08
N GLY A 156 -18.99 13.08 -1.10
CA GLY A 156 -19.63 13.08 -2.41
C GLY A 156 -19.94 14.48 -2.96
N GLU A 157 -19.37 15.51 -2.37
CA GLU A 157 -19.47 16.88 -2.85
C GLU A 157 -18.09 17.37 -3.28
N ARG A 158 -17.98 17.92 -4.49
CA ARG A 158 -16.74 18.45 -5.04
C ARG A 158 -16.32 19.71 -4.30
N VAL A 159 -15.09 19.71 -3.79
CA VAL A 159 -14.48 20.85 -3.09
C VAL A 159 -13.71 21.70 -4.05
N PHE A 160 -12.87 21.08 -4.88
CA PHE A 160 -12.20 21.72 -5.99
C PHE A 160 -11.97 20.76 -7.17
N GLU A 161 -11.88 21.32 -8.34
CA GLU A 161 -11.45 20.69 -9.58
C GLU A 161 -10.44 21.61 -10.26
N ARG A 162 -9.24 21.09 -10.48
CA ARG A 162 -8.19 21.72 -11.25
C ARG A 162 -8.02 20.97 -12.55
N THR A 163 -8.04 21.66 -13.66
CA THR A 163 -7.68 21.18 -15.00
C THR A 163 -6.80 22.25 -15.65
N GLN A 164 -7.21 22.82 -16.80
CA GLN A 164 -6.61 24.04 -17.34
C GLN A 164 -7.00 25.29 -16.52
N ASP A 165 -8.16 25.22 -15.86
CA ASP A 165 -8.66 26.24 -14.91
C ASP A 165 -8.88 25.59 -13.54
N LEU A 166 -9.04 26.43 -12.52
CA LEU A 166 -9.37 26.02 -11.17
C LEU A 166 -10.82 26.41 -10.84
N LYS A 167 -11.60 25.41 -10.42
CA LYS A 167 -12.94 25.61 -9.90
C LYS A 167 -12.97 25.24 -8.43
N ILE A 168 -13.41 26.17 -7.59
CA ILE A 168 -13.71 25.94 -6.18
C ILE A 168 -15.22 25.88 -6.04
N GLU A 169 -15.73 24.79 -5.46
CA GLU A 169 -17.18 24.53 -5.42
C GLU A 169 -17.70 24.50 -3.98
N ASN A 170 -17.96 23.33 -3.42
CA ASN A 170 -18.70 23.18 -2.16
C ASN A 170 -17.82 23.26 -0.90
N LEU A 171 -17.23 24.43 -0.61
CA LEU A 171 -16.46 24.63 0.62
C LEU A 171 -17.30 24.43 1.90
N LYS A 172 -18.63 24.49 1.80
CA LYS A 172 -19.52 24.29 2.96
C LYS A 172 -19.39 22.92 3.62
N VAL A 173 -18.96 21.89 2.85
CA VAL A 173 -18.78 20.54 3.39
C VAL A 173 -17.63 20.44 4.39
N ILE A 174 -16.68 21.39 4.33
CA ILE A 174 -15.53 21.51 5.23
C ILE A 174 -15.53 22.86 5.98
N LYS A 175 -16.70 23.47 6.21
CA LYS A 175 -16.84 24.84 6.74
C LYS A 175 -15.99 25.08 7.99
N ASP A 176 -16.03 24.16 8.95
CA ASP A 176 -15.36 24.32 10.25
C ASP A 176 -13.83 24.21 10.17
N TYR A 177 -13.31 23.89 8.97
CA TYR A 177 -11.88 23.76 8.66
C TYR A 177 -11.34 24.90 7.81
N LEU A 178 -12.20 25.82 7.33
CA LEU A 178 -11.78 26.93 6.48
C LEU A 178 -10.96 27.96 7.26
N SER A 179 -10.13 28.70 6.56
CA SER A 179 -9.44 29.86 7.11
C SER A 179 -10.36 31.07 7.18
N ASP A 180 -10.15 31.94 8.17
CA ASP A 180 -10.96 33.17 8.36
C ASP A 180 -10.95 34.09 7.12
N ILE A 181 -9.86 34.09 6.35
CA ILE A 181 -9.69 34.89 5.12
C ILE A 181 -10.65 34.40 4.03
N THR A 182 -10.83 33.09 3.90
CA THR A 182 -11.72 32.48 2.90
C THR A 182 -13.17 32.80 3.16
N GLU A 183 -13.59 32.83 4.41
CA GLU A 183 -14.99 33.16 4.77
C GLU A 183 -15.37 34.61 4.44
N GLN A 184 -14.38 35.53 4.46
CA GLN A 184 -14.64 36.97 4.32
C GLN A 184 -14.51 37.46 2.87
N ASN A 185 -13.72 36.81 1.99
CA ASN A 185 -13.34 37.34 0.68
C ASN A 185 -13.27 36.26 -0.44
N ALA A 186 -14.31 35.44 -0.58
CA ALA A 186 -14.30 34.27 -1.47
C ALA A 186 -13.87 34.56 -2.94
N ASP A 187 -14.35 35.64 -3.56
CA ASP A 187 -14.04 35.95 -4.97
C ASP A 187 -12.57 36.32 -5.18
N SER A 188 -12.03 37.19 -4.32
CA SER A 188 -10.61 37.59 -4.40
C SER A 188 -9.67 36.41 -4.10
N VAL A 189 -10.08 35.53 -3.22
CA VAL A 189 -9.33 34.32 -2.85
C VAL A 189 -9.28 33.33 -4.02
N ASN A 190 -10.37 33.17 -4.76
CA ASN A 190 -10.41 32.31 -5.95
C ASN A 190 -9.48 32.81 -7.06
N GLU A 191 -9.43 34.10 -7.30
CA GLU A 191 -8.51 34.71 -8.29
C GLU A 191 -7.04 34.50 -7.91
N ILE A 192 -6.69 34.66 -6.62
CA ILE A 192 -5.32 34.40 -6.13
C ILE A 192 -4.97 32.92 -6.31
N ALA A 193 -5.90 32.02 -6.00
CA ALA A 193 -5.69 30.59 -6.13
C ALA A 193 -5.43 30.17 -7.58
N LYS A 194 -6.20 30.70 -8.54
CA LYS A 194 -5.99 30.46 -9.98
C LYS A 194 -4.60 30.89 -10.44
N ASN A 195 -4.16 32.06 -10.00
CA ASN A 195 -2.85 32.62 -10.38
C ASN A 195 -1.66 31.90 -9.68
N SER A 196 -1.92 31.09 -8.66
CA SER A 196 -0.89 30.32 -7.91
C SER A 196 -0.64 28.92 -8.46
N LEU A 197 -1.35 28.48 -9.50
CA LEU A 197 -1.22 27.14 -10.04
C LEU A 197 0.17 26.92 -10.67
N ASN A 198 0.80 25.81 -10.29
CA ASN A 198 2.04 25.32 -10.88
C ASN A 198 1.79 23.96 -11.53
N GLN A 199 2.35 23.72 -12.70
CA GLN A 199 2.11 22.51 -13.48
C GLN A 199 2.65 21.23 -12.81
N GLU A 200 3.65 21.35 -11.96
CA GLU A 200 4.29 20.21 -11.30
C GLU A 200 3.91 20.08 -9.81
N GLU A 201 3.21 21.07 -9.24
CA GLU A 201 2.86 21.10 -7.81
C GLU A 201 1.38 20.84 -7.58
N LEU A 202 1.07 20.02 -6.56
CA LEU A 202 -0.32 19.74 -6.17
C LEU A 202 -0.98 21.01 -5.63
N PHE A 203 -2.18 21.27 -6.09
CA PHE A 203 -3.01 22.35 -5.53
C PHE A 203 -3.40 22.03 -4.09
N LEU A 204 -3.73 20.79 -3.77
CA LEU A 204 -4.09 20.35 -2.42
C LEU A 204 -3.08 20.79 -1.36
N THR A 205 -1.81 20.51 -1.57
CA THR A 205 -0.75 20.71 -0.55
C THR A 205 -0.09 22.08 -0.61
N ASN A 206 -0.27 22.82 -1.70
CA ASN A 206 0.26 24.15 -1.88
C ASN A 206 -0.87 25.20 -1.84
N GLY A 207 -1.57 25.45 -2.93
CA GLY A 207 -2.57 26.51 -3.01
C GLY A 207 -3.75 26.31 -2.02
N PHE A 208 -4.38 25.15 -2.02
CA PHE A 208 -5.52 24.86 -1.16
C PHE A 208 -5.15 24.94 0.33
N LYS A 209 -4.00 24.38 0.70
CA LYS A 209 -3.47 24.44 2.06
C LYS A 209 -3.26 25.87 2.55
N LEU A 210 -2.64 26.71 1.72
CA LEU A 210 -2.25 28.06 2.13
C LEU A 210 -3.44 29.04 2.10
N ILE A 211 -4.33 28.88 1.16
CA ILE A 211 -5.38 29.85 0.86
C ILE A 211 -6.70 29.46 1.55
N PHE A 212 -7.13 28.20 1.44
CA PHE A 212 -8.47 27.78 1.87
C PHE A 212 -8.49 27.09 3.22
N SER A 213 -7.72 26.00 3.39
CA SER A 213 -7.82 25.19 4.59
C SER A 213 -6.51 24.47 4.96
N PRO A 214 -5.66 25.08 5.80
CA PRO A 214 -4.52 24.40 6.39
C PRO A 214 -4.92 23.18 7.24
N LYS A 215 -6.05 23.27 7.96
CA LYS A 215 -6.51 22.20 8.86
C LYS A 215 -6.98 20.96 8.10
N PHE A 216 -7.80 21.14 7.06
CA PHE A 216 -8.31 20.01 6.28
C PHE A 216 -7.22 19.35 5.44
N THR A 217 -6.33 20.15 4.82
CA THR A 217 -5.15 19.61 4.13
C THR A 217 -4.28 18.80 5.10
N LYS A 218 -4.07 19.30 6.32
CA LYS A 218 -3.31 18.56 7.34
C LYS A 218 -3.98 17.22 7.66
N LEU A 219 -5.30 17.14 7.80
CA LEU A 219 -6.04 15.90 8.02
C LEU A 219 -5.72 14.87 6.91
N ILE A 220 -5.79 15.29 5.65
CA ILE A 220 -5.47 14.44 4.49
C ILE A 220 -4.01 14.00 4.52
N VAL A 221 -3.07 14.93 4.65
CA VAL A 221 -1.63 14.63 4.64
C VAL A 221 -1.23 13.76 5.83
N ASP A 222 -1.81 13.97 7.00
CA ASP A 222 -1.58 13.15 8.19
C ASP A 222 -2.09 11.70 7.97
N TRP A 223 -3.19 11.51 7.23
CA TRP A 223 -3.65 10.19 6.84
C TRP A 223 -2.61 9.48 5.94
N PHE A 224 -2.12 10.12 4.89
CA PHE A 224 -1.06 9.58 4.03
C PHE A 224 0.25 9.34 4.77
N THR A 225 0.58 10.16 5.77
CA THR A 225 1.83 10.05 6.54
C THR A 225 1.78 8.91 7.55
N ASN A 226 0.70 8.84 8.34
CA ASN A 226 0.64 8.04 9.55
C ASN A 226 -0.22 6.80 9.45
N LYS A 227 -1.26 6.82 8.58
CA LYS A 227 -2.22 5.73 8.44
C LYS A 227 -2.04 4.92 7.16
N PHE A 228 -1.62 5.52 6.06
CA PHE A 228 -1.40 4.80 4.79
C PHE A 228 0.07 4.39 4.65
N MET A 229 0.41 3.24 5.23
CA MET A 229 1.78 2.71 5.30
C MET A 229 2.00 1.71 4.16
N VAL A 230 2.72 2.11 3.13
CA VAL A 230 3.04 1.26 1.98
C VAL A 230 4.49 0.82 2.05
N ILE A 231 4.72 -0.49 1.98
CA ILE A 231 6.02 -1.14 1.96
C ILE A 231 6.18 -1.78 0.59
N TYR A 232 6.74 -1.01 -0.32
CA TYR A 232 6.95 -1.37 -1.71
C TYR A 232 8.40 -1.73 -1.96
N ARG A 233 8.67 -2.92 -2.52
CA ARG A 233 10.03 -3.44 -2.78
C ARG A 233 10.97 -3.23 -1.59
N ALA A 234 10.44 -3.23 -0.40
CA ALA A 234 11.22 -2.91 0.78
C ALA A 234 12.12 -4.08 1.12
N ASP A 235 13.39 -3.86 0.93
CA ASP A 235 14.35 -4.49 1.80
C ASP A 235 14.01 -4.06 3.24
N SER A 236 13.62 -5.05 4.07
CA SER A 236 13.17 -4.82 5.45
C SER A 236 14.21 -4.06 6.29
N MET A 237 15.48 -4.08 5.88
CA MET A 237 16.57 -3.34 6.51
C MET A 237 16.45 -1.82 6.38
N GLN A 238 15.82 -1.31 5.33
CA GLN A 238 15.62 0.14 5.16
C GLN A 238 14.56 0.73 6.13
N LEU A 239 13.64 -0.09 6.63
CA LEU A 239 12.63 0.35 7.60
C LEU A 239 13.23 0.71 8.96
N ILE A 240 14.33 0.07 9.34
CA ILE A 240 15.04 0.31 10.61
C ILE A 240 15.58 1.74 10.69
N LYS A 241 16.08 2.28 9.57
CA LYS A 241 16.62 3.65 9.49
C LYS A 241 15.59 4.72 9.88
N ARG A 242 14.29 4.43 9.73
CA ARG A 242 13.20 5.37 10.05
C ARG A 242 12.88 5.46 11.54
N PHE A 243 13.25 4.45 12.34
CA PHE A 243 12.90 4.36 13.76
C PHE A 243 14.08 4.54 14.69
N ALA A 244 15.33 4.55 14.19
CA ALA A 244 16.52 4.76 15.00
C ALA A 244 16.67 6.25 15.36
N ASP A 245 16.67 6.55 16.66
CA ASP A 245 17.10 7.86 17.15
C ASP A 245 18.63 7.93 17.04
N PRO A 246 19.20 8.78 16.14
CA PRO A 246 20.66 8.85 15.93
C PRO A 246 21.44 9.31 17.18
N LYS A 247 20.77 9.79 18.22
CA LYS A 247 21.38 10.19 19.49
C LYS A 247 21.55 9.02 20.46
N LYS A 248 20.98 7.86 20.19
CA LYS A 248 21.06 6.69 21.06
C LYS A 248 21.98 5.62 20.46
N LYS A 249 23.05 5.26 21.17
CA LYS A 249 24.01 4.23 20.75
C LYS A 249 23.44 2.79 20.81
N ALA A 250 22.36 2.56 21.54
CA ALA A 250 21.67 1.28 21.59
C ALA A 250 20.17 1.52 21.74
N ILE A 251 19.38 0.92 20.86
CA ILE A 251 17.93 0.96 20.88
C ILE A 251 17.45 -0.48 21.04
N TYR A 252 16.83 -0.79 22.15
CA TYR A 252 16.18 -2.09 22.32
C TYR A 252 14.95 -2.14 21.45
N VAL A 253 14.70 -3.31 20.85
CA VAL A 253 13.42 -3.60 20.21
C VAL A 253 12.33 -3.42 21.26
N GLU A 254 11.27 -2.77 20.88
CA GLU A 254 10.13 -2.51 21.75
C GLU A 254 9.67 -3.85 22.37
N LYS A 255 9.26 -3.83 23.65
CA LYS A 255 8.99 -5.04 24.45
C LYS A 255 8.02 -6.01 23.76
N THR A 256 6.96 -5.49 23.15
CA THR A 256 5.94 -6.30 22.45
C THR A 256 6.54 -7.01 21.23
N THR A 257 7.43 -6.35 20.50
CA THR A 257 8.15 -6.94 19.37
C THR A 257 9.15 -7.99 19.82
N ASP A 258 9.84 -7.79 20.94
CA ASP A 258 10.76 -8.79 21.53
C ASP A 258 9.99 -10.03 22.00
N GLU A 259 8.83 -9.86 22.62
CA GLU A 259 7.94 -10.96 23.00
C GLU A 259 7.40 -11.72 21.79
N ALA A 260 6.97 -11.01 20.75
CA ALA A 260 6.53 -11.63 19.51
C ALA A 260 7.66 -12.37 18.78
N ALA A 261 8.87 -11.80 18.75
CA ALA A 261 10.05 -12.44 18.18
C ALA A 261 10.41 -13.75 18.92
N LYS A 262 10.26 -13.80 20.24
CA LYS A 262 10.43 -15.03 21.02
C LYS A 262 9.39 -16.08 20.68
N LEU A 263 8.14 -15.69 20.49
CA LEU A 263 7.08 -16.60 20.04
C LEU A 263 7.32 -17.10 18.60
N PHE A 264 7.86 -16.24 17.74
CA PHE A 264 8.23 -16.59 16.39
C PHE A 264 9.41 -17.58 16.33
N GLY A 265 10.36 -17.47 17.28
CA GLY A 265 11.49 -18.37 17.43
C GLY A 265 12.84 -17.70 17.14
N ILE A 266 13.29 -16.81 18.04
CA ILE A 266 14.66 -16.29 18.02
C ILE A 266 15.60 -17.24 18.75
N ASN A 267 16.87 -17.28 18.29
CA ASN A 267 17.92 -18.10 18.91
C ASN A 267 18.64 -17.39 20.07
N SER A 268 18.41 -16.09 20.23
CA SER A 268 19.04 -15.23 21.25
C SER A 268 18.13 -14.99 22.46
N ASN A 269 18.66 -14.37 23.49
CA ASN A 269 17.87 -13.96 24.65
C ASN A 269 17.06 -12.70 24.45
N ALA A 270 17.53 -11.82 23.55
CA ALA A 270 16.87 -10.60 23.14
C ALA A 270 17.47 -10.09 21.82
N VAL A 271 16.78 -9.19 21.18
CA VAL A 271 17.26 -8.48 19.99
C VAL A 271 17.24 -6.97 20.22
N GLY A 272 18.10 -6.22 19.53
CA GLY A 272 18.14 -4.78 19.65
C GLY A 272 18.93 -4.14 18.52
N TYR A 273 18.68 -2.86 18.26
CA TYR A 273 19.42 -2.09 17.27
C TYR A 273 20.59 -1.36 17.93
N VAL A 274 21.72 -1.33 17.25
CA VAL A 274 22.90 -0.57 17.64
C VAL A 274 23.24 0.43 16.55
N VAL A 275 23.43 1.68 16.94
CA VAL A 275 23.91 2.76 16.06
C VAL A 275 25.38 2.99 16.39
N SER A 276 26.25 2.90 15.38
CA SER A 276 27.69 3.19 15.51
C SER A 276 27.98 4.61 15.04
N ASP A 277 29.01 5.24 15.63
CA ASP A 277 29.49 6.56 15.18
C ASP A 277 30.09 6.50 13.76
N ASP A 278 30.59 5.32 13.34
CA ASP A 278 31.21 5.10 12.03
C ASP A 278 30.21 4.65 10.95
N GLU A 279 29.03 4.18 11.36
CA GLU A 279 27.95 3.73 10.47
C GLU A 279 26.64 4.38 10.90
N PRO A 280 26.09 5.30 10.11
CA PRO A 280 24.85 6.02 10.47
C PRO A 280 23.62 5.09 10.49
N ASP A 281 23.74 3.87 9.98
CA ASP A 281 22.68 2.89 9.88
C ASP A 281 22.63 2.01 11.13
N ALA A 282 21.43 1.93 11.74
CA ALA A 282 21.20 1.01 12.83
C ALA A 282 21.27 -0.43 12.37
N LYS A 283 22.10 -1.26 13.01
CA LYS A 283 22.17 -2.70 12.77
C LYS A 283 21.44 -3.47 13.86
N LEU A 284 20.74 -4.52 13.48
CA LEU A 284 20.10 -5.44 14.42
C LEU A 284 21.15 -6.40 15.00
N TYR A 285 21.13 -6.57 16.30
CA TYR A 285 22.00 -7.47 17.05
C TYR A 285 21.17 -8.46 17.87
N SER A 286 21.64 -9.70 17.87
CA SER A 286 21.20 -10.75 18.80
C SER A 286 21.99 -10.68 20.09
N VAL A 287 21.32 -10.63 21.22
CA VAL A 287 21.91 -10.43 22.55
C VAL A 287 21.87 -11.74 23.33
N PHE A 288 23.03 -12.22 23.74
CA PHE A 288 23.20 -13.45 24.53
C PHE A 288 23.62 -13.13 25.97
N LYS A 289 22.93 -13.73 26.94
CA LYS A 289 23.30 -13.65 28.35
C LYS A 289 23.95 -14.95 28.78
N ASN A 290 25.22 -14.89 29.12
CA ASN A 290 25.90 -16.05 29.69
C ASN A 290 25.43 -16.26 31.14
N MET A 291 24.79 -17.39 31.40
CA MET A 291 24.21 -17.73 32.71
C MET A 291 25.26 -17.90 33.80
N LYS A 292 26.51 -18.30 33.44
CA LYS A 292 27.58 -18.58 34.42
C LYS A 292 28.32 -17.34 34.89
N ASN A 293 28.63 -16.40 34.00
CA ASN A 293 29.44 -15.22 34.31
C ASN A 293 28.68 -13.88 34.24
N LYS A 294 27.39 -13.93 33.97
CA LYS A 294 26.48 -12.76 33.79
C LYS A 294 26.95 -11.75 32.70
N LYS A 295 27.91 -12.15 31.85
CA LYS A 295 28.33 -11.30 30.72
C LYS A 295 27.28 -11.34 29.63
N THR A 296 27.06 -10.18 29.04
CA THR A 296 26.20 -10.02 27.87
C THR A 296 27.09 -9.85 26.63
N THR A 297 26.81 -10.61 25.58
CA THR A 297 27.51 -10.51 24.29
C THR A 297 26.47 -10.21 23.24
N ALA A 298 26.76 -9.27 22.33
CA ALA A 298 25.94 -8.95 21.18
C ALA A 298 26.66 -9.41 19.90
N VAL A 299 25.93 -10.05 19.03
CA VAL A 299 26.41 -10.53 17.71
C VAL A 299 25.44 -9.98 16.66
N ALA A 300 25.95 -9.59 15.50
CA ALA A 300 25.08 -9.12 14.41
C ALA A 300 24.01 -10.17 14.07
N ALA A 301 22.76 -9.72 13.97
CA ALA A 301 21.63 -10.64 13.86
C ALA A 301 21.62 -11.42 12.54
N ASP A 302 22.16 -10.84 11.46
CA ASP A 302 22.31 -11.47 10.15
C ASP A 302 23.23 -12.71 10.17
N ILE A 303 24.13 -12.81 11.17
CA ILE A 303 24.99 -13.98 11.37
C ILE A 303 24.27 -15.07 12.15
N PHE A 304 23.33 -14.71 13.03
CA PHE A 304 22.80 -15.62 14.02
C PHE A 304 21.32 -15.98 13.87
N GLU A 305 20.52 -15.03 13.37
CA GLU A 305 19.09 -15.23 13.13
C GLU A 305 18.82 -15.58 11.67
N SER A 306 17.70 -16.27 11.44
CA SER A 306 17.27 -16.51 10.06
C SER A 306 16.79 -15.21 9.39
N TYR A 307 16.88 -15.14 8.07
CA TYR A 307 16.36 -14.02 7.30
C TYR A 307 14.87 -13.76 7.61
N GLY A 308 14.07 -14.83 7.73
CA GLY A 308 12.66 -14.71 8.10
C GLY A 308 12.44 -14.13 9.50
N THR A 309 13.30 -14.47 10.46
CA THR A 309 13.26 -13.90 11.83
C THR A 309 13.57 -12.40 11.79
N ILE A 310 14.61 -12.00 11.06
CA ILE A 310 14.98 -10.59 10.91
C ILE A 310 13.85 -9.81 10.23
N ARG A 311 13.29 -10.36 9.14
CA ARG A 311 12.17 -9.74 8.42
C ARG A 311 10.95 -9.59 9.32
N PHE A 312 10.60 -10.62 10.10
CA PHE A 312 9.52 -10.56 11.07
C PHE A 312 9.73 -9.43 12.10
N ILE A 313 10.92 -9.36 12.71
CA ILE A 313 11.26 -8.32 13.70
C ILE A 313 11.11 -6.91 13.11
N ASN A 314 11.48 -6.72 11.85
CA ASN A 314 11.39 -5.44 11.18
C ASN A 314 9.96 -5.06 10.77
N MET A 315 9.12 -6.05 10.45
CA MET A 315 7.76 -5.83 9.99
C MET A 315 6.75 -5.69 11.15
N PHE A 316 6.96 -6.41 12.24
CA PHE A 316 6.01 -6.49 13.34
C PHE A 316 5.67 -5.15 14.00
N PRO A 317 6.62 -4.19 14.19
CA PRO A 317 6.31 -2.84 14.66
C PRO A 317 5.32 -2.08 13.78
N LEU A 318 5.30 -2.35 12.48
CA LEU A 318 4.34 -1.73 11.54
C LEU A 318 2.94 -2.33 11.73
N VAL A 319 2.86 -3.63 12.00
CA VAL A 319 1.58 -4.29 12.37
C VAL A 319 1.03 -3.67 13.66
N ILE A 320 1.88 -3.51 14.69
CA ILE A 320 1.49 -2.85 15.94
C ILE A 320 1.00 -1.43 15.66
N LYS A 321 1.77 -0.64 14.90
CA LYS A 321 1.39 0.73 14.55
C LYS A 321 0.06 0.77 13.80
N ALA A 322 -0.16 -0.12 12.82
CA ALA A 322 -1.42 -0.20 12.09
C ALA A 322 -2.60 -0.43 13.03
N ILE A 323 -2.52 -1.44 13.90
CA ILE A 323 -3.57 -1.77 14.87
C ILE A 323 -3.85 -0.61 15.83
N GLN A 324 -2.80 0.06 16.33
CA GLN A 324 -2.94 1.17 17.27
C GLN A 324 -3.55 2.44 16.66
N THR A 325 -3.28 2.69 15.37
CA THR A 325 -3.71 3.94 14.71
C THR A 325 -4.93 3.79 13.80
N GLY A 326 -5.43 2.55 13.61
CA GLY A 326 -6.42 2.26 12.57
C GLY A 326 -5.85 2.48 11.16
N GLY A 327 -4.55 2.20 11.00
CA GLY A 327 -3.82 2.41 9.75
C GLY A 327 -4.03 1.29 8.74
N ILE A 328 -3.66 1.59 7.50
CA ILE A 328 -3.63 0.65 6.38
C ILE A 328 -2.19 0.23 6.16
N LEU A 329 -1.89 -1.04 6.36
CA LEU A 329 -0.58 -1.63 6.12
C LEU A 329 -0.60 -2.37 4.77
N VAL A 330 0.08 -1.82 3.79
CA VAL A 330 0.24 -2.41 2.45
C VAL A 330 1.65 -2.95 2.32
N VAL A 331 1.81 -4.25 2.01
CA VAL A 331 3.13 -4.90 2.00
C VAL A 331 3.31 -5.74 0.74
N ASP A 332 4.36 -5.42 -0.01
CA ASP A 332 4.80 -6.25 -1.13
C ASP A 332 5.55 -7.49 -0.60
N GLU A 333 5.17 -8.69 -1.09
CA GLU A 333 5.76 -9.97 -0.70
C GLU A 333 5.81 -10.19 0.82
N PHE A 334 4.68 -10.01 1.50
CA PHE A 334 4.62 -10.09 2.97
C PHE A 334 5.09 -11.43 3.53
N ASP A 335 4.85 -12.52 2.81
CA ASP A 335 5.20 -13.90 3.20
C ASP A 335 6.63 -14.29 2.86
N ALA A 336 7.42 -13.43 2.21
CA ALA A 336 8.79 -13.76 1.84
C ALA A 336 9.59 -14.15 3.10
N SER A 337 10.00 -15.41 3.16
CA SER A 337 10.78 -16.01 4.26
C SER A 337 10.08 -16.06 5.63
N ILE A 338 8.83 -15.64 5.77
CA ILE A 338 8.06 -15.73 7.02
C ILE A 338 7.24 -17.01 7.01
N HIS A 339 7.26 -17.74 8.13
CA HIS A 339 6.48 -18.98 8.26
C HIS A 339 4.97 -18.71 8.11
N PRO A 340 4.22 -19.47 7.27
CA PRO A 340 2.81 -19.22 7.00
C PRO A 340 1.92 -19.11 8.24
N MET A 341 2.20 -19.90 9.29
CA MET A 341 1.43 -19.85 10.54
C MET A 341 1.57 -18.50 11.27
N ALA A 342 2.74 -17.85 11.21
CA ALA A 342 2.92 -16.51 11.78
C ALA A 342 2.12 -15.47 11.01
N LEU A 343 2.09 -15.56 9.68
CA LEU A 343 1.26 -14.70 8.83
C LEU A 343 -0.24 -14.92 9.09
N MET A 344 -0.70 -16.16 9.17
CA MET A 344 -2.09 -16.45 9.53
C MET A 344 -2.46 -15.85 10.90
N SER A 345 -1.54 -15.89 11.86
CA SER A 345 -1.74 -15.27 13.17
C SER A 345 -1.87 -13.75 13.05
N ILE A 346 -1.04 -13.10 12.23
CA ILE A 346 -1.14 -11.66 11.98
C ILE A 346 -2.46 -11.32 11.28
N ILE A 347 -2.84 -12.04 10.22
CA ILE A 347 -4.13 -11.85 9.53
C ILE A 347 -5.30 -11.95 10.51
N ASN A 348 -5.28 -12.96 11.40
CA ASN A 348 -6.31 -13.12 12.41
C ASN A 348 -6.36 -11.95 13.42
N VAL A 349 -5.25 -11.26 13.68
CA VAL A 349 -5.26 -10.03 14.49
C VAL A 349 -6.06 -8.93 13.81
N PHE A 350 -5.91 -8.75 12.50
CA PHE A 350 -6.72 -7.79 11.73
C PHE A 350 -8.19 -8.18 11.64
N HIS A 351 -8.50 -9.48 11.66
CA HIS A 351 -9.87 -10.00 11.66
C HIS A 351 -10.54 -10.00 13.04
N ASN A 352 -9.82 -9.73 14.11
CA ASN A 352 -10.33 -9.84 15.47
C ASN A 352 -10.86 -8.47 15.94
N ASP A 353 -12.18 -8.31 16.01
CA ASP A 353 -12.84 -7.07 16.43
C ASP A 353 -12.46 -6.64 17.87
N ASP A 354 -12.12 -7.59 18.76
CA ASP A 354 -11.71 -7.29 20.14
C ASP A 354 -10.29 -6.70 20.21
N VAL A 355 -9.46 -6.92 19.18
CA VAL A 355 -8.08 -6.43 19.07
C VAL A 355 -7.98 -5.26 18.09
N ASN A 356 -8.60 -5.40 16.93
CA ASN A 356 -8.59 -4.39 15.86
C ASN A 356 -9.69 -3.32 16.06
N ILE A 357 -9.77 -2.76 17.25
CA ILE A 357 -10.81 -1.79 17.64
C ILE A 357 -10.76 -0.47 16.87
N HIS A 358 -9.61 -0.15 16.28
CA HIS A 358 -9.42 1.06 15.48
C HIS A 358 -9.60 0.83 13.96
N HIS A 359 -10.05 -0.37 13.56
CA HIS A 359 -10.33 -0.69 12.16
C HIS A 359 -9.11 -0.57 11.23
N ALA A 360 -7.96 -1.10 11.64
CA ALA A 360 -6.79 -1.23 10.79
C ALA A 360 -7.03 -2.22 9.64
N GLN A 361 -6.34 -2.00 8.51
CA GLN A 361 -6.44 -2.83 7.31
C GLN A 361 -5.08 -3.39 6.92
N LEU A 362 -5.06 -4.65 6.41
CA LEU A 362 -3.88 -5.31 5.88
C LEU A 362 -4.09 -5.64 4.40
N ILE A 363 -3.20 -5.16 3.55
CA ILE A 363 -3.17 -5.47 2.12
C ILE A 363 -1.80 -6.05 1.80
N PHE A 364 -1.76 -7.19 1.13
CA PHE A 364 -0.48 -7.78 0.74
C PHE A 364 -0.61 -8.66 -0.50
N ASN A 365 0.49 -8.86 -1.20
CA ASN A 365 0.58 -9.88 -2.23
C ASN A 365 1.38 -11.08 -1.72
N THR A 366 1.13 -12.23 -2.32
CA THR A 366 1.80 -13.49 -2.00
C THR A 366 1.83 -14.42 -3.21
N HIS A 367 2.81 -15.32 -3.22
CA HIS A 367 2.85 -16.48 -4.10
C HIS A 367 2.40 -17.78 -3.41
N ASN A 368 2.16 -17.73 -2.10
CA ASN A 368 1.84 -18.91 -1.33
C ASN A 368 0.33 -19.23 -1.38
N PRO A 369 -0.07 -20.33 -2.05
CA PRO A 369 -1.48 -20.66 -2.22
C PRO A 369 -2.19 -21.12 -0.94
N ILE A 370 -1.47 -21.34 0.16
CA ILE A 370 -2.05 -21.77 1.45
C ILE A 370 -3.06 -20.76 2.00
N PHE A 371 -2.92 -19.47 1.64
CA PHE A 371 -3.86 -18.42 2.05
C PHE A 371 -5.13 -18.39 1.17
N LEU A 372 -5.22 -19.18 0.06
CA LEU A 372 -6.46 -19.40 -0.69
C LEU A 372 -7.38 -20.33 0.10
N ASN A 373 -7.86 -19.85 1.24
CA ASN A 373 -8.62 -20.61 2.21
C ASN A 373 -9.90 -19.87 2.59
N SER A 374 -11.04 -20.51 2.31
CA SER A 374 -12.37 -19.96 2.55
C SER A 374 -12.71 -19.75 4.04
N ASN A 375 -11.91 -20.32 4.95
CA ASN A 375 -12.01 -20.07 6.39
C ASN A 375 -11.14 -18.90 6.86
N LEU A 376 -10.21 -18.43 6.03
CA LEU A 376 -9.31 -17.32 6.35
C LEU A 376 -9.77 -16.02 5.65
N PHE A 377 -10.14 -16.10 4.38
CA PHE A 377 -10.54 -14.96 3.57
C PHE A 377 -11.93 -15.10 2.97
N ARG A 378 -12.64 -13.99 2.89
CA ARG A 378 -13.83 -13.82 2.07
C ARG A 378 -13.43 -13.78 0.60
N ARG A 379 -14.36 -14.07 -0.30
CA ARG A 379 -14.10 -14.00 -1.74
C ARG A 379 -13.74 -12.58 -2.22
N ASP A 380 -14.31 -11.56 -1.60
CA ASP A 380 -14.04 -10.16 -1.90
C ASP A 380 -12.70 -9.66 -1.29
N GLU A 381 -12.10 -10.40 -0.36
CA GLU A 381 -10.74 -10.15 0.14
C GLU A 381 -9.65 -10.74 -0.79
N ILE A 382 -9.98 -11.74 -1.61
CA ILE A 382 -9.03 -12.37 -2.53
C ILE A 382 -9.08 -11.66 -3.88
N LYS A 383 -7.94 -11.10 -4.29
CA LYS A 383 -7.75 -10.43 -5.57
C LYS A 383 -6.78 -11.21 -6.44
N PHE A 384 -6.98 -11.13 -7.74
CA PHE A 384 -6.11 -11.72 -8.74
C PHE A 384 -5.60 -10.66 -9.69
N VAL A 385 -4.32 -10.78 -10.07
CA VAL A 385 -3.73 -10.01 -11.15
C VAL A 385 -3.26 -11.00 -12.21
N GLU A 386 -3.77 -10.84 -13.41
CA GLU A 386 -3.42 -11.61 -14.58
C GLU A 386 -2.82 -10.70 -15.64
N ARG A 387 -1.88 -11.20 -16.40
CA ARG A 387 -1.22 -10.49 -17.47
C ARG A 387 -1.39 -11.24 -18.77
N ASP A 388 -1.83 -10.55 -19.79
CA ASP A 388 -1.89 -11.08 -21.14
C ASP A 388 -0.48 -11.35 -21.67
N ASP A 389 -0.25 -12.51 -22.27
CA ASP A 389 1.09 -12.92 -22.73
C ASP A 389 1.52 -12.19 -24.02
N ASP A 390 0.56 -11.71 -24.83
CA ASP A 390 0.82 -11.03 -26.11
C ASP A 390 0.98 -9.50 -25.91
N THR A 391 0.02 -8.88 -25.23
CA THR A 391 0.00 -7.42 -25.04
C THR A 391 0.79 -7.00 -23.81
N HIS A 392 1.02 -7.91 -22.89
CA HIS A 392 1.63 -7.64 -21.58
C HIS A 392 0.82 -6.72 -20.66
N ASP A 393 -0.47 -6.56 -20.94
CA ASP A 393 -1.37 -5.76 -20.13
C ASP A 393 -1.87 -6.54 -18.92
N SER A 394 -1.93 -5.88 -17.78
CA SER A 394 -2.43 -6.48 -16.54
C SER A 394 -3.87 -6.11 -16.28
N VAL A 395 -4.62 -7.08 -15.76
CA VAL A 395 -5.98 -6.87 -15.24
C VAL A 395 -6.07 -7.30 -13.78
N LEU A 396 -6.84 -6.56 -13.01
CA LEU A 396 -7.09 -6.83 -11.58
C LEU A 396 -8.58 -7.17 -11.40
N TYR A 397 -8.87 -8.27 -10.71
CA TYR A 397 -10.23 -8.70 -10.40
C TYR A 397 -10.31 -9.43 -9.07
N ALA A 398 -11.50 -9.56 -8.50
CA ALA A 398 -11.72 -10.25 -7.23
C ALA A 398 -12.32 -11.64 -7.44
N LEU A 399 -12.07 -12.57 -6.52
CA LEU A 399 -12.71 -13.88 -6.53
C LEU A 399 -14.25 -13.76 -6.42
N SER A 400 -14.76 -12.66 -5.84
CA SER A 400 -16.20 -12.37 -5.77
C SER A 400 -16.82 -12.08 -7.12
N ASP A 401 -16.07 -11.68 -8.14
CA ASP A 401 -16.57 -11.29 -9.46
C ASP A 401 -17.04 -12.50 -10.28
N PHE A 402 -16.58 -13.70 -9.94
CA PHE A 402 -17.02 -14.96 -10.56
C PHE A 402 -18.47 -15.38 -10.22
N GLY A 403 -19.20 -14.61 -9.42
CA GLY A 403 -20.57 -14.98 -9.03
C GLY A 403 -20.61 -16.25 -8.15
N THR A 404 -21.80 -16.86 -8.02
CA THR A 404 -22.01 -18.08 -7.20
C THR A 404 -22.73 -19.20 -7.96
N THR A 405 -23.12 -18.97 -9.21
CA THR A 405 -23.90 -19.87 -10.05
C THR A 405 -23.22 -20.07 -11.40
N GLY A 406 -23.52 -21.19 -12.05
CA GLY A 406 -22.90 -21.60 -13.31
C GLY A 406 -21.56 -22.33 -13.12
N ASP A 407 -20.96 -22.75 -14.23
CA ASP A 407 -19.75 -23.60 -14.25
C ASP A 407 -18.51 -22.88 -13.70
N LYS A 408 -18.47 -21.55 -13.84
CA LYS A 408 -17.40 -20.68 -13.28
C LYS A 408 -17.77 -20.08 -11.93
N GLY A 409 -18.94 -20.40 -11.37
CA GLY A 409 -19.38 -19.87 -10.09
C GLY A 409 -18.53 -20.39 -8.93
N VAL A 410 -18.19 -19.49 -7.99
CA VAL A 410 -17.38 -19.82 -6.81
C VAL A 410 -18.26 -19.79 -5.57
N ARG A 411 -18.33 -20.91 -4.85
CA ARG A 411 -19.11 -21.04 -3.63
C ARG A 411 -18.27 -20.82 -2.39
N LYS A 412 -18.90 -20.42 -1.28
CA LYS A 412 -18.24 -20.07 -0.02
C LYS A 412 -17.33 -21.16 0.57
N HIS A 413 -17.67 -22.43 0.43
CA HIS A 413 -16.96 -23.54 1.07
C HIS A 413 -16.19 -24.40 0.06
N GLU A 414 -15.84 -23.84 -1.09
CA GLU A 414 -15.00 -24.53 -2.04
C GLU A 414 -13.54 -24.49 -1.64
N ASP A 415 -12.81 -25.49 -2.12
CA ASP A 415 -11.36 -25.51 -2.01
C ASP A 415 -10.76 -24.54 -3.06
N TYR A 416 -10.55 -23.28 -2.64
CA TYR A 416 -10.01 -22.25 -3.53
C TYR A 416 -8.60 -22.58 -4.01
N MET A 417 -7.78 -23.20 -3.18
CA MET A 417 -6.41 -23.58 -3.52
C MET A 417 -6.39 -24.61 -4.65
N SER A 418 -7.13 -25.71 -4.53
CA SER A 418 -7.19 -26.74 -5.58
C SER A 418 -7.74 -26.20 -6.88
N LYS A 419 -8.74 -25.32 -6.83
CA LYS A 419 -9.33 -24.70 -8.01
C LYS A 419 -8.41 -23.68 -8.68
N TYR A 420 -7.60 -22.99 -7.91
CA TYR A 420 -6.57 -22.11 -8.44
C TYR A 420 -5.53 -22.89 -9.26
N PHE A 421 -5.05 -24.03 -8.74
CA PHE A 421 -4.07 -24.87 -9.44
C PHE A 421 -4.58 -25.48 -10.76
N ILE A 422 -5.88 -25.66 -10.91
CA ILE A 422 -6.49 -26.09 -12.19
C ILE A 422 -6.90 -24.90 -13.07
N SER A 423 -6.39 -23.71 -12.78
CA SER A 423 -6.65 -22.47 -13.54
C SER A 423 -8.13 -22.05 -13.63
N GLN A 424 -8.98 -22.47 -12.66
CA GLN A 424 -10.40 -22.11 -12.70
C GLN A 424 -10.64 -20.61 -12.52
N TYR A 425 -9.71 -19.92 -11.84
CA TYR A 425 -9.81 -18.48 -11.58
C TYR A 425 -8.91 -17.64 -12.48
N GLY A 426 -8.15 -18.24 -13.40
CA GLY A 426 -7.06 -17.55 -14.10
C GLY A 426 -5.88 -17.23 -13.17
N ALA A 427 -5.11 -16.22 -13.51
CA ALA A 427 -3.99 -15.69 -12.73
C ALA A 427 -2.95 -16.76 -12.31
N ILE A 428 -2.78 -17.77 -13.13
CA ILE A 428 -1.76 -18.82 -13.02
C ILE A 428 -1.09 -19.01 -14.38
N LYS A 429 0.21 -19.28 -14.37
CA LYS A 429 0.95 -19.58 -15.60
C LYS A 429 1.42 -21.02 -15.55
N ASP A 430 1.14 -21.74 -16.61
CA ASP A 430 1.71 -23.06 -16.81
C ASP A 430 3.17 -22.92 -17.25
N ILE A 431 4.09 -23.55 -16.51
CA ILE A 431 5.52 -23.43 -16.73
C ILE A 431 6.07 -24.84 -16.91
N ASP A 432 6.50 -25.15 -18.14
CA ASP A 432 7.21 -26.39 -18.46
C ASP A 432 8.62 -26.05 -18.95
N PHE A 433 9.61 -26.45 -18.18
CA PHE A 433 11.04 -26.31 -18.55
C PHE A 433 11.60 -27.49 -19.33
N THR A 434 10.82 -28.58 -19.49
CA THR A 434 11.28 -29.82 -20.13
C THR A 434 11.88 -29.59 -21.53
N PRO A 435 11.24 -28.80 -22.43
CA PRO A 435 11.78 -28.58 -23.78
C PRO A 435 13.16 -27.94 -23.77
N ILE A 436 13.44 -27.03 -22.82
CA ILE A 436 14.76 -26.36 -22.71
C ILE A 436 15.86 -27.39 -22.38
N PHE A 437 15.57 -28.30 -21.45
CA PHE A 437 16.53 -29.32 -21.07
C PHE A 437 16.70 -30.40 -22.16
N GLU A 438 15.62 -30.73 -22.89
CA GLU A 438 15.70 -31.64 -24.03
C GLU A 438 16.59 -31.09 -25.14
N GLU A 439 16.50 -29.79 -25.46
CA GLU A 439 17.34 -29.12 -26.44
C GLU A 439 18.82 -29.16 -26.03
N ILE A 440 19.17 -28.77 -24.78
CA ILE A 440 20.51 -28.80 -24.24
C ILE A 440 21.11 -30.22 -24.31
N LEU A 441 20.33 -31.24 -23.96
CA LEU A 441 20.79 -32.62 -23.96
C LEU A 441 20.89 -33.23 -25.37
N CYS A 442 20.19 -32.71 -26.37
CA CYS A 442 20.35 -33.08 -27.77
C CYS A 442 21.66 -32.54 -28.35
N ASP A 443 21.98 -31.25 -28.07
CA ASP A 443 23.21 -30.62 -28.52
C ASP A 443 24.47 -31.31 -27.98
N GLU A 444 24.43 -31.84 -26.73
CA GLU A 444 25.54 -32.63 -26.16
C GLU A 444 25.76 -34.01 -26.84
N LYS A 445 24.76 -34.52 -27.58
CA LYS A 445 24.89 -35.80 -28.29
C LYS A 445 25.42 -35.67 -29.72
N GLU A 446 25.39 -34.47 -30.27
CA GLU A 446 25.85 -34.18 -31.64
C GLU A 446 27.29 -33.60 -31.67
N GLY A 447 27.90 -33.25 -30.52
CA GLY A 447 29.31 -32.78 -30.37
C GLY A 447 30.22 -33.87 -29.83
#